data_5007e7b86499fa13e55e7e689da197ab
#
_entry.id   5007e7b86499fa13e55e7e689da197ab
#
_cell.length_a   1.000
_cell.length_b   1.000
_cell.length_c   1.000
_cell.angle_alpha   90.00
_cell.angle_beta   90.00
_cell.angle_gamma   90.00
#
_symmetry.space_group_name_H-M   'P 1'
#
loop_
_entity.id
_entity.type
_entity.pdbx_description
1 polymer ?
#
loop_
_entity_poly.entity_id
_entity_poly.type
_entity_poly.pdbx_seq_one_letter_code
_entity_poly.pdbx_strand_id
1 'polypeptide(L)'
;MEAAEKGNISHCEKDADTEGKQNLFEVLKTILDKVSKLSEEEVNERLEALLKMVLMRLEEPDPGKAIRTFQSVNDRGVPLLLLDKLKSLLIYYSNTFCDGKRGLDQFINDHFGEIFKIFAKIKKSNHISSVGNSDEGDIFRYHAESQKFDGIEFLGHYKASTDNTYEQLKDKLKEVRKSKLKSFIRSYVSDLKNFYQAFLDLLSEIDTNPTTFKVMLINTINPSFFNSLIRLKINNELDDETMRLFAKTYILLSKGRKGMGSVAYNLINEYLDKGKERLKSKMIAQCRNYIELASRELVRNISNSKYFHYIFFEKNCQEMGLADLKKLIPGKQFSQEKEHIIPINLLEQRPYNKIRDLGFEGKKDLEDYIDTYGNFISLEKSLNLKASDKDLYGKDEIYKESRIPFNRRFNVKGFNKKVLIARNDEMREWLINTFFKDFAAH
;
A
#
# COMPACT_ATOMS: atom_id res chain seq x y z
N MET A 1 26.91 13.78 -23.14
CA MET A 1 28.30 13.54 -23.54
C MET A 1 29.21 14.69 -23.11
N GLU A 2 28.94 15.94 -23.44
CA GLU A 2 29.79 17.11 -23.01
C GLU A 2 30.09 17.22 -21.50
N ALA A 3 29.13 16.83 -20.64
CA ALA A 3 29.31 16.85 -19.19
C ALA A 3 30.25 15.75 -18.69
N ALA A 4 30.31 14.61 -19.37
CA ALA A 4 31.22 13.52 -19.05
C ALA A 4 32.64 13.82 -19.47
N GLU A 5 32.82 14.54 -20.58
CA GLU A 5 34.15 15.00 -21.05
C GLU A 5 34.82 15.98 -20.07
N LYS A 6 34.03 16.70 -19.26
CA LYS A 6 34.52 17.63 -18.24
C LYS A 6 34.63 17.03 -16.83
N GLY A 7 34.35 15.71 -16.69
CA GLY A 7 34.37 15.03 -15.39
C GLY A 7 33.27 15.46 -14.41
N ASN A 8 32.35 16.34 -14.82
CA ASN A 8 31.30 16.87 -13.97
C ASN A 8 29.92 16.33 -14.43
N ILE A 9 29.46 15.27 -13.77
CA ILE A 9 28.18 14.62 -14.05
C ILE A 9 27.02 15.12 -13.17
N SER A 10 27.24 16.12 -12.31
CA SER A 10 26.20 16.61 -11.37
C SER A 10 24.97 17.19 -12.07
N HIS A 11 25.11 17.67 -13.31
CA HIS A 11 23.96 18.12 -14.11
C HIS A 11 23.06 16.96 -14.55
N CYS A 12 23.63 15.76 -14.80
CA CYS A 12 22.85 14.58 -15.21
C CYS A 12 21.97 14.03 -14.09
N GLU A 13 22.25 14.31 -12.83
CA GLU A 13 21.45 13.86 -11.68
C GLU A 13 20.08 14.51 -11.67
N LYS A 14 19.98 15.80 -12.06
CA LYS A 14 18.70 16.52 -12.13
C LYS A 14 17.80 16.02 -13.25
N ASP A 15 18.38 15.47 -14.31
CA ASP A 15 17.67 14.94 -15.47
C ASP A 15 17.29 13.46 -15.32
N ALA A 16 17.77 12.80 -14.25
CA ALA A 16 17.47 11.40 -13.95
C ALA A 16 16.09 11.24 -13.26
N ASP A 17 15.04 11.65 -13.94
CA ASP A 17 13.65 11.72 -13.46
C ASP A 17 12.85 10.41 -13.63
N THR A 18 13.46 9.36 -14.20
CA THR A 18 12.89 8.01 -14.31
C THR A 18 13.89 6.98 -13.77
N GLU A 19 13.38 5.78 -13.39
CA GLU A 19 14.23 4.68 -12.92
C GLU A 19 15.32 4.31 -13.94
N GLY A 20 14.96 4.23 -15.23
CA GLY A 20 15.94 3.96 -16.29
C GLY A 20 17.03 5.02 -16.38
N LYS A 21 16.70 6.30 -16.29
CA LYS A 21 17.68 7.37 -16.27
C LYS A 21 18.54 7.36 -15.00
N GLN A 22 17.96 7.01 -13.86
CA GLN A 22 18.71 6.87 -12.61
C GLN A 22 19.71 5.72 -12.70
N ASN A 23 19.29 4.56 -13.22
CA ASN A 23 20.18 3.43 -13.43
C ASN A 23 21.33 3.79 -14.39
N LEU A 24 21.05 4.51 -15.48
CA LEU A 24 22.07 4.99 -16.39
C LEU A 24 23.05 5.96 -15.70
N PHE A 25 22.54 6.86 -14.86
CA PHE A 25 23.36 7.78 -14.09
C PHE A 25 24.29 7.05 -13.10
N GLU A 26 23.77 6.06 -12.36
CA GLU A 26 24.58 5.26 -11.42
C GLU A 26 25.62 4.40 -12.15
N VAL A 27 25.27 3.84 -13.33
CA VAL A 27 26.23 3.13 -14.17
C VAL A 27 27.32 4.07 -14.66
N LEU A 28 26.98 5.26 -15.16
CA LEU A 28 27.96 6.29 -15.59
C LEU A 28 28.90 6.67 -14.44
N LYS A 29 28.35 6.93 -13.26
CA LYS A 29 29.12 7.23 -12.05
C LYS A 29 30.09 6.11 -11.69
N THR A 30 29.60 4.87 -11.74
CA THR A 30 30.42 3.67 -11.47
C THR A 30 31.56 3.52 -12.49
N ILE A 31 31.27 3.76 -13.78
CA ILE A 31 32.28 3.70 -14.84
C ILE A 31 33.35 4.78 -14.61
N LEU A 32 32.93 6.01 -14.35
CA LEU A 32 33.88 7.13 -14.11
C LEU A 32 34.75 6.86 -12.89
N ASP A 33 34.19 6.36 -11.79
CA ASP A 33 34.97 5.98 -10.59
C ASP A 33 35.98 4.86 -10.88
N LYS A 34 35.59 3.87 -11.69
CA LYS A 34 36.51 2.80 -12.10
C LYS A 34 37.61 3.30 -13.05
N VAL A 35 37.24 4.08 -14.05
CA VAL A 35 38.18 4.59 -15.04
C VAL A 35 39.18 5.56 -14.40
N SER A 36 38.76 6.41 -13.46
CA SER A 36 39.65 7.34 -12.77
C SER A 36 40.73 6.67 -11.92
N LYS A 37 40.62 5.38 -11.64
CA LYS A 37 41.58 4.57 -10.87
C LYS A 37 42.55 3.78 -11.76
N LEU A 38 42.35 3.82 -13.08
CA LEU A 38 43.19 3.10 -14.04
C LEU A 38 44.41 3.97 -14.47
N SER A 39 45.53 3.30 -14.76
CA SER A 39 46.64 3.92 -15.46
C SER A 39 46.30 4.22 -16.92
N GLU A 40 47.04 5.10 -17.55
CA GLU A 40 46.86 5.42 -18.99
C GLU A 40 47.03 4.18 -19.86
N GLU A 41 47.94 3.29 -19.51
CA GLU A 41 48.17 2.02 -20.22
C GLU A 41 46.98 1.10 -20.13
N GLU A 42 46.38 0.92 -18.93
CA GLU A 42 45.18 0.13 -18.71
C GLU A 42 43.94 0.72 -19.43
N VAL A 43 43.82 2.05 -19.49
CA VAL A 43 42.75 2.71 -20.26
C VAL A 43 42.90 2.41 -21.76
N ASN A 44 44.12 2.51 -22.31
CA ASN A 44 44.39 2.25 -23.70
C ASN A 44 44.12 0.76 -24.07
N GLU A 45 44.54 -0.20 -23.24
CA GLU A 45 44.26 -1.61 -23.45
C GLU A 45 42.72 -1.88 -23.49
N ARG A 46 41.95 -1.27 -22.58
CA ARG A 46 40.50 -1.41 -22.57
C ARG A 46 39.83 -0.75 -23.77
N LEU A 47 40.34 0.40 -24.20
CA LEU A 47 39.86 1.08 -25.40
C LEU A 47 40.12 0.24 -26.64
N GLU A 48 41.31 -0.34 -26.79
CA GLU A 48 41.61 -1.26 -27.88
C GLU A 48 40.69 -2.50 -27.88
N ALA A 49 40.41 -3.09 -26.70
CA ALA A 49 39.49 -4.21 -26.58
C ALA A 49 38.08 -3.82 -27.02
N LEU A 50 37.59 -2.64 -26.64
CA LEU A 50 36.32 -2.09 -27.09
C LEU A 50 36.24 -1.89 -28.61
N LEU A 51 37.32 -1.33 -29.20
CA LEU A 51 37.39 -1.12 -30.65
C LEU A 51 37.45 -2.42 -31.45
N LYS A 52 37.90 -3.52 -30.86
CA LYS A 52 37.93 -4.86 -31.43
C LYS A 52 36.63 -5.64 -31.26
N MET A 53 35.67 -5.11 -30.48
CA MET A 53 34.35 -5.78 -30.28
C MET A 53 33.57 -5.83 -31.59
N VAL A 54 33.05 -7.01 -31.89
CA VAL A 54 32.15 -7.20 -33.04
C VAL A 54 30.73 -6.83 -32.60
N LEU A 55 30.15 -5.81 -33.24
CA LEU A 55 28.78 -5.40 -33.05
C LEU A 55 27.92 -5.90 -34.21
N MET A 56 26.80 -6.56 -33.87
CA MET A 56 25.80 -6.92 -34.86
C MET A 56 24.72 -5.83 -34.88
N ARG A 57 24.56 -5.15 -36.01
CA ARG A 57 23.48 -4.20 -36.25
C ARG A 57 22.35 -4.89 -36.97
N LEU A 58 21.17 -4.93 -36.35
CA LEU A 58 19.95 -5.44 -36.96
C LEU A 58 19.06 -4.26 -37.34
N GLU A 59 18.77 -4.09 -38.60
CA GLU A 59 17.86 -3.09 -39.13
C GLU A 59 16.55 -3.77 -39.53
N GLU A 60 15.43 -3.38 -38.98
CA GLU A 60 14.11 -3.84 -39.34
C GLU A 60 13.25 -2.62 -39.70
N PRO A 61 12.93 -2.43 -40.98
CA PRO A 61 12.15 -1.28 -41.45
C PRO A 61 10.69 -1.30 -41.02
N ASP A 62 10.14 -2.47 -40.74
CA ASP A 62 8.77 -2.64 -40.28
C ASP A 62 8.72 -2.46 -38.73
N PRO A 63 8.08 -1.40 -38.23
CA PRO A 63 8.01 -1.16 -36.77
C PRO A 63 7.37 -2.31 -35.98
N GLY A 64 6.39 -3.01 -36.56
CA GLY A 64 5.73 -4.14 -35.91
C GLY A 64 6.65 -5.37 -35.81
N LYS A 65 7.49 -5.63 -36.84
CA LYS A 65 8.50 -6.68 -36.76
C LYS A 65 9.66 -6.28 -35.88
N ALA A 66 10.10 -5.02 -35.92
CA ALA A 66 11.15 -4.49 -35.03
C ALA A 66 10.78 -4.72 -33.54
N ILE A 67 9.56 -4.40 -33.17
CA ILE A 67 9.08 -4.62 -31.77
C ILE A 67 9.09 -6.11 -31.40
N ARG A 68 8.62 -6.99 -32.28
CA ARG A 68 8.64 -8.44 -32.00
C ARG A 68 10.06 -8.99 -31.91
N THR A 69 10.95 -8.56 -32.77
CA THR A 69 12.37 -8.93 -32.71
C THR A 69 13.01 -8.45 -31.42
N PHE A 70 12.76 -7.19 -31.03
CA PHE A 70 13.25 -6.62 -29.78
C PHE A 70 12.73 -7.40 -28.57
N GLN A 71 11.43 -7.73 -28.51
CA GLN A 71 10.87 -8.55 -27.44
C GLN A 71 11.51 -9.94 -27.39
N SER A 72 11.64 -10.63 -28.54
CA SER A 72 12.23 -11.97 -28.62
C SER A 72 13.70 -12.01 -28.19
N VAL A 73 14.47 -10.96 -28.47
CA VAL A 73 15.87 -10.85 -28.03
C VAL A 73 15.94 -10.64 -26.51
N ASN A 74 15.09 -9.77 -25.98
CA ASN A 74 15.07 -9.49 -24.54
C ASN A 74 14.51 -10.66 -23.71
N ASP A 75 13.55 -11.44 -24.23
CA ASP A 75 13.05 -12.63 -23.55
C ASP A 75 14.11 -13.71 -23.33
N ARG A 76 15.22 -13.67 -24.09
CA ARG A 76 16.39 -14.54 -23.93
C ARG A 76 17.49 -13.97 -23.03
N GLY A 77 17.36 -12.70 -22.62
CA GLY A 77 18.32 -11.98 -21.78
C GLY A 77 17.67 -11.47 -20.51
N VAL A 78 17.80 -10.15 -20.25
CA VAL A 78 17.10 -9.47 -19.14
C VAL A 78 15.66 -9.19 -19.59
N PRO A 79 14.64 -9.77 -18.91
CA PRO A 79 13.25 -9.54 -19.28
C PRO A 79 12.88 -8.06 -19.25
N LEU A 80 12.11 -7.61 -20.25
CA LEU A 80 11.52 -6.28 -20.24
C LEU A 80 10.62 -6.09 -19.04
N LEU A 81 10.65 -4.90 -18.44
CA LEU A 81 9.68 -4.50 -17.45
C LEU A 81 8.26 -4.51 -18.04
N LEU A 82 7.26 -4.70 -17.20
CA LEU A 82 5.87 -4.82 -17.63
C LEU A 82 5.40 -3.57 -18.40
N LEU A 83 5.73 -2.37 -17.91
CA LEU A 83 5.37 -1.13 -18.59
C LEU A 83 6.00 -1.01 -19.98
N ASP A 84 7.23 -1.51 -20.17
CA ASP A 84 7.89 -1.54 -21.47
C ASP A 84 7.19 -2.54 -22.42
N LYS A 85 6.79 -3.71 -21.91
CA LYS A 85 5.99 -4.70 -22.67
C LYS A 85 4.65 -4.12 -23.09
N LEU A 86 3.95 -3.43 -22.19
CA LEU A 86 2.67 -2.77 -22.47
C LEU A 86 2.81 -1.68 -23.53
N LYS A 87 3.79 -0.81 -23.37
CA LYS A 87 4.10 0.25 -24.33
C LYS A 87 4.36 -0.33 -25.72
N SER A 88 5.23 -1.33 -25.79
CA SER A 88 5.58 -2.00 -27.04
C SER A 88 4.38 -2.66 -27.71
N LEU A 89 3.51 -3.33 -26.92
CA LEU A 89 2.28 -3.94 -27.41
C LEU A 89 1.36 -2.89 -28.04
N LEU A 90 1.12 -1.78 -27.35
CA LEU A 90 0.23 -0.72 -27.85
C LEU A 90 0.78 -0.01 -29.09
N ILE A 91 2.09 0.22 -29.17
CA ILE A 91 2.76 0.76 -30.35
C ILE A 91 2.66 -0.22 -31.51
N TYR A 92 2.83 -1.54 -31.27
CA TYR A 92 2.63 -2.55 -32.31
C TYR A 92 1.23 -2.49 -32.91
N TYR A 93 0.18 -2.44 -32.05
CA TYR A 93 -1.20 -2.34 -32.53
C TYR A 93 -1.50 -1.01 -33.23
N SER A 94 -0.92 0.09 -32.74
CA SER A 94 -1.00 1.40 -33.39
C SER A 94 -0.48 1.37 -34.82
N ASN A 95 0.74 0.86 -35.02
CA ASN A 95 1.39 0.81 -36.34
C ASN A 95 0.78 -0.20 -37.29
N THR A 96 0.37 -1.36 -36.75
CA THR A 96 -0.11 -2.47 -37.65
C THR A 96 -1.56 -2.27 -38.05
N PHE A 97 -2.42 -1.67 -37.21
CA PHE A 97 -3.86 -1.68 -37.40
C PHE A 97 -4.53 -0.29 -37.42
N CYS A 98 -3.79 0.79 -37.10
CA CYS A 98 -4.33 2.16 -37.04
C CYS A 98 -3.74 3.10 -38.11
N ASP A 99 -3.38 2.59 -39.27
CA ASP A 99 -2.83 3.31 -40.45
C ASP A 99 -1.57 4.14 -40.14
N GLY A 100 -0.70 3.68 -39.22
CA GLY A 100 0.66 4.18 -39.01
C GLY A 100 0.82 5.69 -38.83
N LYS A 101 -0.22 6.41 -38.43
CA LYS A 101 -0.15 7.86 -38.24
C LYS A 101 0.62 8.18 -36.97
N ARG A 102 1.79 8.78 -37.13
CA ARG A 102 2.74 9.22 -36.08
C ARG A 102 2.11 9.81 -34.81
N GLY A 103 0.91 10.40 -34.90
CA GLY A 103 0.24 11.02 -33.75
C GLY A 103 -0.26 10.08 -32.64
N LEU A 104 -0.52 8.78 -32.91
CA LEU A 104 -0.90 7.82 -31.87
C LEU A 104 0.33 7.29 -31.14
N ASP A 105 1.40 6.99 -31.88
CA ASP A 105 2.65 6.53 -31.27
C ASP A 105 3.27 7.61 -30.38
N GLN A 106 3.26 8.87 -30.85
CA GLN A 106 3.72 10.00 -30.03
C GLN A 106 2.89 10.11 -28.76
N PHE A 107 1.56 10.02 -28.87
CA PHE A 107 0.66 10.02 -27.72
C PHE A 107 0.99 8.90 -26.71
N ILE A 108 1.21 7.67 -27.19
CA ILE A 108 1.59 6.54 -26.33
C ILE A 108 2.94 6.83 -25.66
N ASN A 109 3.93 7.29 -26.41
CA ASN A 109 5.26 7.58 -25.89
C ASN A 109 5.23 8.66 -24.79
N ASP A 110 4.50 9.74 -25.02
CA ASP A 110 4.40 10.84 -24.06
C ASP A 110 3.75 10.40 -22.75
N HIS A 111 2.62 9.69 -22.84
CA HIS A 111 1.91 9.19 -21.65
C HIS A 111 2.71 8.14 -20.89
N PHE A 112 3.35 7.19 -21.56
CA PHE A 112 4.23 6.25 -20.89
C PHE A 112 5.45 6.91 -20.28
N GLY A 113 6.00 7.95 -20.93
CA GLY A 113 7.05 8.77 -20.33
C GLY A 113 6.61 9.40 -18.98
N GLU A 114 5.37 9.88 -18.90
CA GLU A 114 4.81 10.37 -17.64
C GLU A 114 4.54 9.24 -16.64
N ILE A 115 3.97 8.10 -17.08
CA ILE A 115 3.74 6.93 -16.21
C ILE A 115 5.06 6.46 -15.56
N PHE A 116 6.16 6.35 -16.31
CA PHE A 116 7.48 5.99 -15.76
C PHE A 116 7.94 6.97 -14.69
N LYS A 117 7.77 8.28 -14.92
CA LYS A 117 8.12 9.32 -13.94
C LYS A 117 7.26 9.22 -12.68
N ILE A 118 5.97 8.99 -12.83
CA ILE A 118 5.04 8.79 -11.71
C ILE A 118 5.41 7.54 -10.93
N PHE A 119 5.67 6.43 -11.62
CA PHE A 119 6.07 5.16 -10.99
C PHE A 119 7.37 5.30 -10.19
N ALA A 120 8.36 5.99 -10.74
CA ALA A 120 9.60 6.29 -10.01
C ALA A 120 9.33 7.09 -8.71
N LYS A 121 8.38 8.03 -8.72
CA LYS A 121 7.95 8.75 -7.50
C LYS A 121 7.22 7.83 -6.51
N ILE A 122 6.34 6.94 -7.00
CA ILE A 122 5.68 5.92 -6.16
C ILE A 122 6.71 5.05 -5.46
N LYS A 123 7.72 4.56 -6.18
CA LYS A 123 8.82 3.77 -5.60
C LYS A 123 9.64 4.52 -4.55
N LYS A 124 9.80 5.82 -4.71
CA LYS A 124 10.49 6.68 -3.74
C LYS A 124 9.64 7.04 -2.52
N SER A 125 8.33 6.92 -2.62
CA SER A 125 7.38 7.25 -1.54
C SER A 125 7.32 6.17 -0.46
N ASN A 126 8.40 5.83 0.18
CA ASN A 126 8.58 4.77 1.19
C ASN A 126 7.58 4.75 2.37
N HIS A 127 6.34 5.23 2.20
CA HIS A 127 5.40 5.40 3.30
C HIS A 127 4.82 4.10 3.85
N ILE A 128 4.73 3.04 3.01
CA ILE A 128 4.13 1.78 3.44
C ILE A 128 4.96 0.64 2.90
N SER A 129 5.44 -0.24 3.78
CA SER A 129 6.16 -1.44 3.37
C SER A 129 5.35 -2.34 2.43
N SER A 130 4.02 -2.36 2.57
CA SER A 130 3.10 -3.12 1.70
C SER A 130 2.80 -2.43 0.37
N VAL A 131 2.89 -1.09 0.29
CA VAL A 131 2.61 -0.30 -0.92
C VAL A 131 3.90 0.13 -1.62
N GLY A 132 4.95 0.44 -0.86
CA GLY A 132 6.28 0.71 -1.42
C GLY A 132 6.91 -0.51 -2.10
N ASN A 133 6.39 -1.70 -1.81
CA ASN A 133 6.74 -2.95 -2.49
C ASN A 133 5.77 -3.29 -3.64
N SER A 134 4.72 -2.47 -3.91
CA SER A 134 3.89 -2.67 -5.10
C SER A 134 4.76 -2.51 -6.34
N ASP A 135 4.91 -3.58 -7.08
CA ASP A 135 5.61 -3.56 -8.36
C ASP A 135 4.69 -3.03 -9.48
N GLU A 136 5.22 -2.96 -10.68
CA GLU A 136 4.45 -2.54 -11.85
C GLU A 136 3.23 -3.44 -12.08
N GLY A 137 3.39 -4.73 -11.81
CA GLY A 137 2.34 -5.74 -11.99
C GLY A 137 1.18 -5.57 -11.03
N ASP A 138 1.45 -5.20 -9.78
CA ASP A 138 0.40 -4.94 -8.79
C ASP A 138 -0.46 -3.74 -9.20
N ILE A 139 0.16 -2.62 -9.58
CA ILE A 139 -0.57 -1.41 -9.98
C ILE A 139 -1.36 -1.68 -11.27
N PHE A 140 -0.76 -2.38 -12.23
CA PHE A 140 -1.40 -2.78 -13.46
C PHE A 140 -2.64 -3.67 -13.21
N ARG A 141 -2.54 -4.61 -12.28
CA ARG A 141 -3.65 -5.46 -11.87
C ARG A 141 -4.78 -4.66 -11.22
N TYR A 142 -4.48 -3.75 -10.27
CA TYR A 142 -5.50 -2.89 -9.66
C TYR A 142 -6.22 -2.02 -10.69
N HIS A 143 -5.47 -1.50 -11.67
CA HIS A 143 -6.04 -0.77 -12.79
C HIS A 143 -7.00 -1.65 -13.60
N ALA A 144 -6.57 -2.82 -14.02
CA ALA A 144 -7.37 -3.73 -14.83
C ALA A 144 -8.66 -4.19 -14.13
N GLU A 145 -8.60 -4.49 -12.82
CA GLU A 145 -9.76 -4.86 -12.01
C GLU A 145 -10.77 -3.71 -11.84
N SER A 146 -10.35 -2.46 -12.04
CA SER A 146 -11.14 -1.26 -11.82
C SER A 146 -11.62 -0.59 -13.10
N GLN A 147 -11.62 -1.29 -14.23
CA GLN A 147 -11.98 -0.72 -15.52
C GLN A 147 -13.15 -1.40 -16.20
N LYS A 148 -13.99 -0.56 -16.86
CA LYS A 148 -14.92 -1.00 -17.90
C LYS A 148 -14.77 -0.07 -19.10
N PHE A 149 -14.49 -0.65 -20.26
CA PHE A 149 -14.48 0.06 -21.53
C PHE A 149 -15.75 -0.27 -22.31
N ASP A 150 -16.53 0.72 -22.71
CA ASP A 150 -17.81 0.56 -23.43
C ASP A 150 -18.78 -0.44 -22.75
N GLY A 151 -18.80 -0.51 -21.41
CA GLY A 151 -19.63 -1.44 -20.65
C GLY A 151 -19.11 -2.89 -20.61
N ILE A 152 -17.93 -3.15 -21.18
CA ILE A 152 -17.30 -4.47 -21.17
C ILE A 152 -16.31 -4.55 -20.03
N GLU A 153 -16.49 -5.54 -19.16
CA GLU A 153 -15.50 -5.83 -18.10
C GLU A 153 -14.16 -6.18 -18.74
N PHE A 154 -13.09 -5.53 -18.22
CA PHE A 154 -11.75 -5.80 -18.71
C PHE A 154 -11.25 -7.16 -18.22
N LEU A 155 -11.55 -7.49 -16.95
CA LEU A 155 -11.25 -8.78 -16.34
C LEU A 155 -12.51 -9.41 -15.77
N GLY A 156 -12.87 -10.58 -16.28
CA GLY A 156 -14.09 -11.30 -15.88
C GLY A 156 -14.03 -11.98 -14.50
N HIS A 157 -12.95 -11.88 -13.69
CA HIS A 157 -12.86 -12.56 -12.40
C HIS A 157 -11.77 -12.00 -11.47
N TYR A 158 -11.91 -12.28 -10.17
CA TYR A 158 -11.06 -11.81 -9.07
C TYR A 158 -9.66 -12.45 -8.96
N LYS A 159 -9.33 -13.42 -9.80
CA LYS A 159 -8.03 -14.10 -9.83
C LYS A 159 -7.08 -13.50 -10.87
N ALA A 160 -7.12 -12.18 -11.02
CA ALA A 160 -6.18 -11.49 -11.89
C ALA A 160 -4.74 -11.68 -11.35
N SER A 161 -3.87 -12.18 -12.22
CA SER A 161 -2.42 -12.12 -12.06
C SER A 161 -1.86 -11.13 -13.08
N THR A 162 -0.63 -10.70 -12.90
CA THR A 162 0.05 -9.82 -13.86
C THR A 162 0.06 -10.42 -15.27
N ASP A 163 0.38 -11.71 -15.39
CA ASP A 163 0.45 -12.39 -16.68
C ASP A 163 -0.93 -12.52 -17.33
N ASN A 164 -1.95 -12.95 -16.58
CA ASN A 164 -3.32 -13.01 -17.08
C ASN A 164 -3.82 -11.65 -17.57
N THR A 165 -3.52 -10.59 -16.84
CA THR A 165 -3.94 -9.23 -17.17
C THR A 165 -3.32 -8.76 -18.48
N TYR A 166 -2.05 -9.05 -18.70
CA TYR A 166 -1.35 -8.71 -19.93
C TYR A 166 -1.92 -9.49 -21.14
N GLU A 167 -2.11 -10.80 -21.03
CA GLU A 167 -2.68 -11.60 -22.11
C GLU A 167 -4.14 -11.22 -22.41
N GLN A 168 -4.94 -10.88 -21.41
CA GLN A 168 -6.31 -10.39 -21.62
C GLN A 168 -6.34 -9.05 -22.34
N LEU A 169 -5.43 -8.12 -22.06
CA LEU A 169 -5.31 -6.89 -22.84
C LEU A 169 -4.97 -7.19 -24.30
N LYS A 170 -4.05 -8.11 -24.51
CA LYS A 170 -3.64 -8.53 -25.85
C LYS A 170 -4.79 -9.18 -26.63
N ASP A 171 -5.59 -10.02 -25.99
CA ASP A 171 -6.78 -10.62 -26.60
C ASP A 171 -7.85 -9.57 -26.87
N LYS A 172 -8.07 -8.66 -25.93
CA LYS A 172 -8.98 -7.54 -26.11
C LYS A 172 -8.60 -6.65 -27.30
N LEU A 173 -7.33 -6.35 -27.46
CA LEU A 173 -6.83 -5.58 -28.62
C LEU A 173 -7.10 -6.30 -29.96
N LYS A 174 -7.13 -7.65 -29.99
CA LYS A 174 -7.50 -8.44 -31.17
C LYS A 174 -9.00 -8.37 -31.47
N GLU A 175 -9.84 -8.34 -30.41
CA GLU A 175 -11.30 -8.33 -30.52
C GLU A 175 -11.88 -6.97 -30.91
N VAL A 176 -11.22 -5.87 -30.51
CA VAL A 176 -11.67 -4.51 -30.82
C VAL A 176 -11.71 -4.28 -32.33
N ARG A 177 -12.86 -3.81 -32.85
CA ARG A 177 -12.99 -3.45 -34.27
C ARG A 177 -11.93 -2.43 -34.65
N LYS A 178 -11.30 -2.59 -35.83
CA LYS A 178 -10.24 -1.70 -36.32
C LYS A 178 -10.64 -0.22 -36.30
N SER A 179 -11.88 0.11 -36.60
CA SER A 179 -12.41 1.48 -36.57
C SER A 179 -12.46 2.10 -35.16
N LYS A 180 -12.53 1.27 -34.12
CA LYS A 180 -12.56 1.70 -32.71
C LYS A 180 -11.20 1.54 -32.00
N LEU A 181 -10.24 0.86 -32.60
CA LEU A 181 -8.98 0.51 -31.97
C LEU A 181 -8.17 1.74 -31.52
N LYS A 182 -8.12 2.77 -32.37
CA LYS A 182 -7.43 4.03 -32.06
C LYS A 182 -8.03 4.73 -30.84
N SER A 183 -9.36 4.81 -30.75
CA SER A 183 -10.04 5.42 -29.59
C SER A 183 -9.87 4.57 -28.35
N PHE A 184 -9.95 3.24 -28.47
CA PHE A 184 -9.68 2.32 -27.37
C PHE A 184 -8.27 2.51 -26.80
N ILE A 185 -7.24 2.51 -27.64
CA ILE A 185 -5.85 2.69 -27.21
C ILE A 185 -5.68 4.04 -26.49
N ARG A 186 -6.24 5.14 -27.06
CA ARG A 186 -6.18 6.47 -26.41
C ARG A 186 -6.84 6.46 -25.04
N SER A 187 -8.06 5.95 -24.94
CA SER A 187 -8.80 5.88 -23.68
C SER A 187 -8.07 5.04 -22.65
N TYR A 188 -7.56 3.88 -23.06
CA TYR A 188 -6.80 2.98 -22.20
C TYR A 188 -5.54 3.64 -21.62
N VAL A 189 -4.72 4.24 -22.50
CA VAL A 189 -3.46 4.89 -22.09
C VAL A 189 -3.70 6.09 -21.18
N SER A 190 -4.72 6.92 -21.50
CA SER A 190 -5.10 8.06 -20.66
C SER A 190 -5.57 7.61 -19.28
N ASP A 191 -6.42 6.58 -19.22
CA ASP A 191 -6.95 6.09 -17.96
C ASP A 191 -5.84 5.41 -17.12
N LEU A 192 -4.93 4.65 -17.75
CA LEU A 192 -3.77 4.09 -17.07
C LEU A 192 -2.91 5.18 -16.43
N LYS A 193 -2.61 6.25 -17.16
CA LYS A 193 -1.87 7.40 -16.62
C LYS A 193 -2.60 8.04 -15.44
N ASN A 194 -3.89 8.29 -15.57
CA ASN A 194 -4.70 8.85 -14.49
C ASN A 194 -4.72 7.96 -13.26
N PHE A 195 -4.72 6.63 -13.46
CA PHE A 195 -4.68 5.67 -12.37
C PHE A 195 -3.35 5.72 -11.60
N TYR A 196 -2.21 5.77 -12.30
CA TYR A 196 -0.90 5.95 -11.68
C TYR A 196 -0.80 7.28 -10.93
N GLN A 197 -1.32 8.37 -11.52
CA GLN A 197 -1.32 9.67 -10.87
C GLN A 197 -2.19 9.68 -9.60
N ALA A 198 -3.40 9.15 -9.66
CA ALA A 198 -4.28 9.08 -8.50
C ALA A 198 -3.70 8.18 -7.38
N PHE A 199 -2.94 7.15 -7.74
CA PHE A 199 -2.22 6.35 -6.75
C PHE A 199 -1.12 7.15 -6.06
N LEU A 200 -0.32 7.90 -6.81
CA LEU A 200 0.68 8.80 -6.25
C LEU A 200 0.04 9.86 -5.34
N ASP A 201 -1.09 10.44 -5.78
CA ASP A 201 -1.83 11.44 -5.00
C ASP A 201 -2.36 10.86 -3.70
N LEU A 202 -2.90 9.63 -3.72
CA LEU A 202 -3.34 8.90 -2.53
C LEU A 202 -2.17 8.67 -1.54
N LEU A 203 -0.99 8.30 -2.05
CA LEU A 203 0.21 8.17 -1.22
C LEU A 203 0.66 9.51 -0.63
N SER A 204 0.55 10.58 -1.40
CA SER A 204 0.91 11.94 -0.94
C SER A 204 -0.05 12.46 0.14
N GLU A 205 -1.32 12.03 0.12
CA GLU A 205 -2.29 12.39 1.16
C GLU A 205 -1.96 11.80 2.53
N ILE A 206 -1.18 10.74 2.61
CA ILE A 206 -0.69 10.22 3.89
C ILE A 206 0.02 11.33 4.69
N ASP A 207 0.70 12.23 4.00
CA ASP A 207 1.44 13.32 4.64
C ASP A 207 0.59 14.56 4.95
N THR A 208 -0.65 14.63 4.49
CA THR A 208 -1.50 15.82 4.61
C THR A 208 -2.86 15.54 5.24
N ASN A 209 -3.36 14.30 5.19
CA ASN A 209 -4.68 13.92 5.69
C ASN A 209 -4.58 12.93 6.86
N PRO A 210 -5.06 13.28 8.08
CA PRO A 210 -5.02 12.40 9.24
C PRO A 210 -5.79 11.09 9.06
N THR A 211 -6.89 11.10 8.31
CA THR A 211 -7.69 9.90 8.05
C THR A 211 -6.93 8.94 7.14
N THR A 212 -6.40 9.44 6.02
CA THR A 212 -5.57 8.64 5.12
C THR A 212 -4.35 8.08 5.85
N PHE A 213 -3.68 8.90 6.68
CA PHE A 213 -2.58 8.45 7.53
C PHE A 213 -2.97 7.28 8.44
N LYS A 214 -4.06 7.40 9.20
CA LYS A 214 -4.51 6.34 10.11
C LYS A 214 -4.91 5.07 9.36
N VAL A 215 -5.65 5.19 8.27
CA VAL A 215 -6.16 4.06 7.51
C VAL A 215 -5.03 3.32 6.78
N MET A 216 -4.13 4.05 6.16
CA MET A 216 -3.07 3.48 5.34
C MET A 216 -1.88 2.98 6.16
N LEU A 217 -1.45 3.73 7.19
CA LEU A 217 -0.26 3.41 7.98
C LEU A 217 -0.58 2.65 9.27
N ILE A 218 -1.57 3.07 10.06
CA ILE A 218 -1.87 2.45 11.35
C ILE A 218 -2.75 1.21 11.15
N ASN A 219 -3.81 1.29 10.36
CA ASN A 219 -4.67 0.14 10.05
C ASN A 219 -4.03 -0.84 9.07
N THR A 220 -3.11 -0.36 8.23
CA THR A 220 -2.48 -1.17 7.16
C THR A 220 -3.55 -1.88 6.31
N ILE A 221 -4.43 -1.08 5.69
CA ILE A 221 -5.53 -1.59 4.87
C ILE A 221 -5.04 -2.59 3.82
N ASN A 222 -5.86 -3.60 3.51
CA ASN A 222 -5.47 -4.61 2.54
C ASN A 222 -5.30 -4.00 1.14
N PRO A 223 -4.16 -4.23 0.45
CA PRO A 223 -3.91 -3.69 -0.89
C PRO A 223 -4.97 -4.06 -1.94
N SER A 224 -5.73 -5.13 -1.74
CA SER A 224 -6.83 -5.49 -2.65
C SER A 224 -7.90 -4.39 -2.78
N PHE A 225 -8.01 -3.48 -1.80
CA PHE A 225 -8.94 -2.35 -1.88
C PHE A 225 -8.41 -1.15 -2.67
N PHE A 226 -7.13 -1.16 -3.09
CA PHE A 226 -6.55 -0.04 -3.83
C PHE A 226 -7.21 0.16 -5.18
N ASN A 227 -7.71 -0.89 -5.84
CA ASN A 227 -8.53 -0.76 -7.05
C ASN A 227 -9.70 0.21 -6.86
N SER A 228 -10.45 0.05 -5.76
CA SER A 228 -11.61 0.91 -5.44
C SER A 228 -11.19 2.29 -4.94
N LEU A 229 -10.21 2.38 -4.04
CA LEU A 229 -9.75 3.66 -3.49
C LEU A 229 -9.20 4.58 -4.57
N ILE A 230 -8.37 4.03 -5.48
CA ILE A 230 -7.78 4.81 -6.57
C ILE A 230 -8.86 5.24 -7.56
N ARG A 231 -9.81 4.36 -7.89
CA ARG A 231 -10.90 4.68 -8.81
C ARG A 231 -11.83 5.77 -8.27
N LEU A 232 -12.18 5.68 -6.98
CA LEU A 232 -12.93 6.75 -6.29
C LEU A 232 -12.16 8.07 -6.30
N LYS A 233 -10.84 8.02 -6.16
CA LYS A 233 -9.99 9.21 -6.22
C LYS A 233 -9.97 9.86 -7.60
N ILE A 234 -9.86 9.07 -8.67
CA ILE A 234 -9.94 9.56 -10.05
C ILE A 234 -11.26 10.34 -10.29
N ASN A 235 -12.35 9.84 -9.72
CA ASN A 235 -13.67 10.43 -9.87
C ASN A 235 -13.97 11.55 -8.86
N ASN A 236 -13.00 11.94 -8.01
CA ASN A 236 -13.18 12.91 -6.92
C ASN A 236 -14.29 12.51 -5.92
N GLU A 237 -14.49 11.23 -5.72
CA GLU A 237 -15.51 10.65 -4.83
C GLU A 237 -14.93 10.04 -3.54
N LEU A 238 -13.60 10.00 -3.38
CA LEU A 238 -12.95 9.50 -2.17
C LEU A 238 -12.91 10.60 -1.11
N ASP A 239 -13.73 10.46 -0.08
CA ASP A 239 -13.74 11.31 1.10
C ASP A 239 -13.33 10.53 2.37
N ASP A 240 -13.14 11.26 3.46
CA ASP A 240 -12.74 10.70 4.76
C ASP A 240 -13.74 9.67 5.31
N GLU A 241 -15.03 9.87 5.08
CA GLU A 241 -16.08 8.93 5.50
C GLU A 241 -15.94 7.60 4.75
N THR A 242 -15.79 7.67 3.43
CA THR A 242 -15.60 6.49 2.57
C THR A 242 -14.30 5.77 2.91
N MET A 243 -13.21 6.51 3.16
CA MET A 243 -11.94 5.93 3.58
C MET A 243 -12.07 5.16 4.91
N ARG A 244 -12.75 5.73 5.92
CA ARG A 244 -13.03 5.05 7.18
C ARG A 244 -13.93 3.83 6.98
N LEU A 245 -14.92 3.91 6.08
CA LEU A 245 -15.81 2.81 5.77
C LEU A 245 -15.04 1.60 5.20
N PHE A 246 -14.06 1.82 4.31
CA PHE A 246 -13.16 0.76 3.84
C PHE A 246 -12.35 0.14 4.98
N ALA A 247 -11.80 0.96 5.87
CA ALA A 247 -11.04 0.46 7.01
C ALA A 247 -11.89 -0.42 7.94
N LYS A 248 -13.10 0.03 8.28
CA LYS A 248 -14.06 -0.72 9.08
C LYS A 248 -14.50 -2.00 8.40
N THR A 249 -14.81 -1.94 7.11
CA THR A 249 -15.17 -3.10 6.27
C THR A 249 -14.05 -4.15 6.31
N TYR A 250 -12.80 -3.72 6.15
CA TYR A 250 -11.66 -4.61 6.22
C TYR A 250 -11.56 -5.31 7.58
N ILE A 251 -11.70 -4.58 8.68
CA ILE A 251 -11.66 -5.14 10.04
C ILE A 251 -12.76 -6.20 10.23
N LEU A 252 -14.01 -5.88 9.85
CA LEU A 252 -15.13 -6.79 10.01
C LEU A 252 -15.00 -8.07 9.17
N LEU A 253 -14.68 -7.92 7.87
CA LEU A 253 -14.62 -9.05 6.95
C LEU A 253 -13.39 -9.93 7.14
N SER A 254 -12.29 -9.38 7.67
CA SER A 254 -11.10 -10.17 7.99
C SER A 254 -11.36 -11.21 9.08
N LYS A 255 -12.34 -10.96 9.96
CA LYS A 255 -12.79 -11.91 10.99
C LYS A 255 -13.72 -13.00 10.42
N GLY A 256 -14.40 -12.71 9.33
CA GLY A 256 -15.30 -13.66 8.66
C GLY A 256 -14.62 -14.70 7.76
N ARG A 257 -13.30 -14.82 7.77
CA ARG A 257 -12.51 -15.75 6.93
C ARG A 257 -12.76 -15.63 5.42
N LYS A 258 -13.29 -14.51 4.94
CA LYS A 258 -13.47 -14.25 3.51
C LYS A 258 -12.16 -13.84 2.86
N GLY A 259 -11.91 -14.33 1.65
CA GLY A 259 -10.79 -13.86 0.84
C GLY A 259 -10.97 -12.38 0.46
N MET A 260 -10.05 -11.51 0.90
CA MET A 260 -10.17 -10.07 0.66
C MET A 260 -10.17 -9.71 -0.83
N GLY A 261 -9.46 -10.46 -1.67
CA GLY A 261 -9.46 -10.25 -3.11
C GLY A 261 -10.85 -10.38 -3.74
N SER A 262 -11.61 -11.43 -3.38
CA SER A 262 -12.98 -11.60 -3.91
C SER A 262 -13.94 -10.53 -3.38
N VAL A 263 -13.76 -10.10 -2.14
CA VAL A 263 -14.55 -9.00 -1.55
C VAL A 263 -14.28 -7.71 -2.31
N ALA A 264 -13.01 -7.34 -2.49
CA ALA A 264 -12.60 -6.12 -3.19
C ALA A 264 -13.09 -6.11 -4.64
N TYR A 265 -12.97 -7.25 -5.34
CA TYR A 265 -13.49 -7.40 -6.70
C TYR A 265 -15.01 -7.18 -6.79
N ASN A 266 -15.79 -7.75 -5.87
CA ASN A 266 -17.22 -7.55 -5.84
C ASN A 266 -17.62 -6.10 -5.52
N LEU A 267 -16.86 -5.43 -4.66
CA LEU A 267 -17.09 -4.03 -4.31
C LEU A 267 -16.76 -3.09 -5.47
N ILE A 268 -15.63 -3.29 -6.16
CA ILE A 268 -15.30 -2.44 -7.31
C ILE A 268 -16.31 -2.61 -8.45
N ASN A 269 -16.82 -3.82 -8.70
CA ASN A 269 -17.84 -4.04 -9.72
C ASN A 269 -19.16 -3.34 -9.37
N GLU A 270 -19.61 -3.39 -8.11
CA GLU A 270 -20.80 -2.62 -7.69
C GLU A 270 -20.61 -1.13 -7.88
N TYR A 271 -19.40 -0.62 -7.61
CA TYR A 271 -19.06 0.79 -7.86
C TYR A 271 -19.12 1.15 -9.35
N LEU A 272 -18.45 0.36 -10.19
CA LEU A 272 -18.40 0.60 -11.63
C LEU A 272 -19.78 0.52 -12.30
N ASP A 273 -20.67 -0.32 -11.78
CA ASP A 273 -22.03 -0.49 -12.32
C ASP A 273 -23.02 0.56 -11.82
N LYS A 274 -22.93 0.94 -10.55
CA LYS A 274 -24.02 1.63 -9.84
C LYS A 274 -23.55 2.82 -8.97
N GLY A 275 -22.24 3.14 -9.01
CA GLY A 275 -21.65 4.29 -8.34
C GLY A 275 -21.44 4.15 -6.84
N LYS A 276 -20.99 5.23 -6.21
CA LYS A 276 -20.52 5.31 -4.83
C LYS A 276 -21.55 4.88 -3.78
N GLU A 277 -22.78 5.32 -3.90
CA GLU A 277 -23.82 5.01 -2.91
C GLU A 277 -24.17 3.51 -2.88
N ARG A 278 -24.12 2.88 -4.02
CA ARG A 278 -24.32 1.44 -4.10
C ARG A 278 -23.13 0.65 -3.54
N LEU A 279 -21.92 1.13 -3.77
CA LEU A 279 -20.71 0.61 -3.13
C LEU A 279 -20.84 0.64 -1.60
N LYS A 280 -21.18 1.82 -1.02
CA LYS A 280 -21.41 1.97 0.43
C LYS A 280 -22.46 0.99 0.94
N SER A 281 -23.61 0.94 0.29
CA SER A 281 -24.70 0.02 0.65
C SER A 281 -24.26 -1.45 0.63
N LYS A 282 -23.44 -1.83 -0.35
CA LYS A 282 -22.88 -3.19 -0.47
C LYS A 282 -21.92 -3.52 0.66
N MET A 283 -21.04 -2.58 1.01
CA MET A 283 -20.11 -2.71 2.14
C MET A 283 -20.88 -2.92 3.44
N ILE A 284 -21.91 -2.10 3.69
CA ILE A 284 -22.79 -2.20 4.85
C ILE A 284 -23.48 -3.57 4.90
N ALA A 285 -24.13 -3.97 3.82
CA ALA A 285 -24.84 -5.25 3.75
C ALA A 285 -23.93 -6.47 3.98
N GLN A 286 -22.70 -6.43 3.44
CA GLN A 286 -21.74 -7.51 3.64
C GLN A 286 -21.22 -7.60 5.08
N CYS A 287 -21.14 -6.49 5.79
CA CYS A 287 -20.53 -6.40 7.11
C CYS A 287 -21.52 -6.62 8.25
N ARG A 288 -22.82 -6.40 8.02
CA ARG A 288 -23.87 -6.39 9.06
C ARG A 288 -23.81 -7.60 10.00
N ASN A 289 -23.70 -8.79 9.46
CA ASN A 289 -23.72 -10.04 10.24
C ASN A 289 -22.43 -10.29 11.04
N TYR A 290 -21.40 -9.46 10.85
CA TYR A 290 -20.10 -9.64 11.50
C TYR A 290 -19.87 -8.68 12.68
N ILE A 291 -20.72 -7.68 12.89
CA ILE A 291 -20.50 -6.62 13.87
C ILE A 291 -20.38 -7.18 15.28
N GLU A 292 -21.33 -7.98 15.70
CA GLU A 292 -21.35 -8.51 17.07
C GLU A 292 -20.21 -9.50 17.31
N LEU A 293 -19.97 -10.38 16.35
CA LEU A 293 -18.83 -11.33 16.41
C LEU A 293 -17.50 -10.59 16.48
N ALA A 294 -17.29 -9.64 15.57
CA ALA A 294 -16.03 -8.89 15.52
C ALA A 294 -15.83 -8.05 16.79
N SER A 295 -16.87 -7.40 17.31
CA SER A 295 -16.77 -6.63 18.55
C SER A 295 -16.37 -7.48 19.75
N ARG A 296 -16.99 -8.68 19.87
CA ARG A 296 -16.64 -9.65 20.91
C ARG A 296 -15.22 -10.14 20.80
N GLU A 297 -14.78 -10.53 19.59
CA GLU A 297 -13.44 -11.00 19.33
C GLU A 297 -12.38 -9.91 19.51
N LEU A 298 -12.65 -8.68 19.06
CA LEU A 298 -11.72 -7.55 19.23
C LEU A 298 -11.51 -7.17 20.70
N VAL A 299 -12.51 -7.33 21.53
CA VAL A 299 -12.39 -7.10 22.98
C VAL A 299 -11.71 -8.26 23.68
N ARG A 300 -12.07 -9.49 23.33
CA ARG A 300 -11.58 -10.70 24.01
C ARG A 300 -10.23 -11.20 23.50
N ASN A 301 -9.96 -11.12 22.22
CA ASN A 301 -8.75 -11.65 21.57
C ASN A 301 -8.10 -10.60 20.66
N ILE A 302 -7.37 -9.66 21.25
CA ILE A 302 -6.58 -8.69 20.51
C ILE A 302 -5.23 -9.29 20.05
N SER A 303 -5.17 -10.59 19.85
CA SER A 303 -3.99 -11.25 19.28
C SER A 303 -3.60 -10.70 17.90
N ASN A 304 -4.57 -10.17 17.14
CA ASN A 304 -4.31 -9.48 15.88
C ASN A 304 -3.91 -8.02 16.14
N SER A 305 -2.60 -7.79 16.33
CA SER A 305 -2.03 -6.48 16.71
C SER A 305 -2.31 -5.35 15.72
N LYS A 306 -2.54 -5.65 14.44
CA LYS A 306 -2.64 -4.61 13.41
C LYS A 306 -3.92 -3.77 13.49
N TYR A 307 -5.02 -4.31 14.03
CA TYR A 307 -6.25 -3.54 14.20
C TYR A 307 -6.34 -2.83 15.54
N PHE A 308 -5.64 -3.34 16.56
CA PHE A 308 -5.64 -2.78 17.89
C PHE A 308 -5.25 -1.30 17.90
N HIS A 309 -4.12 -0.97 17.29
CA HIS A 309 -3.61 0.39 17.29
C HIS A 309 -4.57 1.35 16.60
N TYR A 310 -5.11 0.98 15.42
CA TYR A 310 -6.08 1.80 14.71
C TYR A 310 -7.33 2.07 15.57
N ILE A 311 -7.91 1.02 16.15
CA ILE A 311 -9.09 1.11 17.02
C ILE A 311 -8.77 1.93 18.28
N PHE A 312 -7.60 1.73 18.87
CA PHE A 312 -7.13 2.49 20.03
C PHE A 312 -7.03 3.99 19.73
N PHE A 313 -6.45 4.36 18.58
CA PHE A 313 -6.32 5.76 18.17
C PHE A 313 -7.67 6.38 17.81
N GLU A 314 -8.56 5.65 17.16
CA GLU A 314 -9.91 6.14 16.85
C GLU A 314 -10.75 6.38 18.11
N LYS A 315 -10.57 5.59 19.17
CA LYS A 315 -11.29 5.78 20.44
C LYS A 315 -10.64 6.83 21.36
N ASN A 316 -9.34 6.71 21.57
CA ASN A 316 -8.67 7.37 22.69
C ASN A 316 -7.81 8.58 22.31
N CYS A 317 -7.60 8.83 21.01
CA CYS A 317 -6.64 9.82 20.54
C CYS A 317 -7.22 10.71 19.42
N GLN A 318 -8.51 11.04 19.52
CA GLN A 318 -9.19 11.89 18.52
C GLN A 318 -8.62 13.31 18.47
N GLU A 319 -8.09 13.81 19.61
CA GLU A 319 -7.46 15.10 19.73
C GLU A 319 -6.08 15.21 19.04
N MET A 320 -5.47 14.08 18.69
CA MET A 320 -4.14 14.10 18.07
C MET A 320 -4.23 14.54 16.60
N GLY A 321 -3.59 15.67 16.31
CA GLY A 321 -3.42 16.14 14.95
C GLY A 321 -2.39 15.32 14.15
N LEU A 322 -2.33 15.54 12.84
CA LEU A 322 -1.41 14.82 11.95
C LEU A 322 0.07 14.98 12.38
N ALA A 323 0.47 16.15 12.84
CA ALA A 323 1.83 16.40 13.30
C ALA A 323 2.23 15.51 14.49
N ASP A 324 1.30 15.25 15.40
CA ASP A 324 1.55 14.37 16.54
C ASP A 324 1.53 12.89 16.15
N LEU A 325 0.61 12.51 15.28
CA LEU A 325 0.56 11.16 14.71
C LEU A 325 1.87 10.81 13.97
N LYS A 326 2.43 11.75 13.21
CA LYS A 326 3.71 11.56 12.51
C LYS A 326 4.89 11.30 13.46
N LYS A 327 4.89 11.90 14.66
CA LYS A 327 5.92 11.65 15.68
C LYS A 327 5.91 10.20 16.21
N LEU A 328 4.80 9.48 16.03
CA LEU A 328 4.66 8.08 16.42
C LEU A 328 5.25 7.11 15.37
N ILE A 329 5.67 7.62 14.21
CA ILE A 329 6.20 6.82 13.10
C ILE A 329 7.60 7.32 12.71
N PRO A 330 8.60 7.16 13.59
CA PRO A 330 9.97 7.53 13.26
C PRO A 330 10.49 6.63 12.12
N GLY A 331 11.08 7.24 11.08
CA GLY A 331 11.67 6.49 9.97
C GLY A 331 10.65 5.73 9.10
N LYS A 332 9.39 6.20 9.06
CA LYS A 332 8.31 5.64 8.22
C LYS A 332 7.84 4.23 8.61
N GLN A 333 8.20 3.75 9.79
CA GLN A 333 7.69 2.50 10.36
C GLN A 333 6.86 2.79 11.60
N PHE A 334 5.66 2.21 11.65
CA PHE A 334 4.82 2.28 12.84
C PHE A 334 5.51 1.52 13.98
N SER A 335 5.90 2.24 15.02
CA SER A 335 6.74 1.73 16.12
C SER A 335 6.01 1.57 17.45
N GLN A 336 4.67 1.57 17.42
CA GLN A 336 3.87 1.34 18.59
C GLN A 336 3.70 -0.16 18.85
N GLU A 337 3.71 -0.55 20.11
CA GLU A 337 3.48 -1.93 20.55
C GLU A 337 2.30 -1.99 21.53
N LYS A 338 1.71 -3.17 21.65
CA LYS A 338 0.70 -3.43 22.68
C LYS A 338 1.42 -3.63 24.00
N GLU A 339 1.14 -2.77 24.94
CA GLU A 339 1.64 -2.87 26.31
C GLU A 339 0.57 -3.47 27.21
N HIS A 340 0.92 -4.51 27.97
CA HIS A 340 0.08 -5.10 29.00
C HIS A 340 0.14 -4.25 30.26
N ILE A 341 -0.98 -3.67 30.69
CA ILE A 341 -1.05 -2.90 31.93
C ILE A 341 -0.74 -3.81 33.12
N ILE A 342 -1.45 -4.92 33.25
CA ILE A 342 -1.10 -6.01 34.16
C ILE A 342 -0.10 -6.90 33.43
N PRO A 343 1.14 -7.03 33.92
CA PRO A 343 2.18 -7.75 33.18
C PRO A 343 1.95 -9.27 33.20
N ILE A 344 2.30 -9.91 32.07
CA ILE A 344 2.11 -11.37 31.87
C ILE A 344 2.90 -12.20 32.88
N ASN A 345 4.08 -11.75 33.30
CA ASN A 345 4.93 -12.47 34.23
C ASN A 345 4.27 -12.76 35.59
N LEU A 346 3.18 -12.05 35.96
CA LEU A 346 2.41 -12.39 37.16
C LEU A 346 1.79 -13.79 37.10
N LEU A 347 1.54 -14.33 35.92
CA LEU A 347 1.06 -15.70 35.73
C LEU A 347 2.07 -16.77 36.18
N GLU A 348 3.35 -16.43 36.27
CA GLU A 348 4.44 -17.33 36.63
C GLU A 348 4.92 -17.11 38.09
N GLN A 349 4.58 -15.98 38.72
CA GLN A 349 5.00 -15.60 40.06
C GLN A 349 4.19 -16.36 41.14
N ARG A 350 4.86 -17.08 42.03
CA ARG A 350 4.23 -17.74 43.18
C ARG A 350 4.81 -17.15 44.48
N PRO A 351 4.01 -16.98 45.56
CA PRO A 351 2.56 -17.23 45.64
C PRO A 351 1.76 -16.16 44.87
N TYR A 352 0.52 -16.48 44.45
CA TYR A 352 -0.35 -15.62 43.62
C TYR A 352 -0.98 -14.46 44.40
N ASN A 353 -0.34 -13.94 45.45
CA ASN A 353 -0.86 -12.84 46.30
C ASN A 353 -1.06 -11.57 45.46
N LYS A 354 -0.09 -11.22 44.61
CA LYS A 354 -0.20 -10.03 43.75
C LYS A 354 -1.39 -10.09 42.77
N ILE A 355 -1.74 -11.28 42.31
CA ILE A 355 -2.93 -11.48 41.45
C ILE A 355 -4.20 -11.25 42.24
N ARG A 356 -4.25 -11.70 43.53
CA ARG A 356 -5.39 -11.48 44.42
C ARG A 356 -5.52 -10.01 44.83
N ASP A 357 -4.41 -9.32 45.06
CA ASP A 357 -4.39 -7.90 45.36
C ASP A 357 -4.99 -7.05 44.22
N LEU A 358 -4.89 -7.54 42.97
CA LEU A 358 -5.53 -6.95 41.83
C LEU A 358 -7.02 -7.34 41.63
N GLY A 359 -7.56 -8.16 42.56
CA GLY A 359 -8.97 -8.58 42.55
C GLY A 359 -9.29 -9.81 41.71
N PHE A 360 -8.28 -10.58 41.30
CA PHE A 360 -8.50 -11.87 40.63
C PHE A 360 -8.47 -13.02 41.63
N GLU A 361 -9.30 -14.04 41.41
CA GLU A 361 -9.35 -15.21 42.28
C GLU A 361 -8.07 -16.06 42.25
N GLY A 362 -7.36 -16.05 41.14
CA GLY A 362 -6.10 -16.74 40.93
C GLY A 362 -5.62 -16.68 39.48
N LYS A 363 -4.64 -17.54 39.17
CA LYS A 363 -3.98 -17.57 37.86
C LYS A 363 -4.97 -17.72 36.71
N LYS A 364 -5.86 -18.73 36.79
CA LYS A 364 -6.83 -19.02 35.72
C LYS A 364 -7.78 -17.85 35.46
N ASP A 365 -8.23 -17.17 36.49
CA ASP A 365 -9.07 -16.00 36.38
C ASP A 365 -8.34 -14.82 35.71
N LEU A 366 -7.03 -14.64 35.96
CA LEU A 366 -6.23 -13.63 35.27
C LEU A 366 -6.00 -14.03 33.79
N GLU A 367 -5.76 -15.31 33.51
CA GLU A 367 -5.56 -15.83 32.14
C GLU A 367 -6.75 -15.50 31.22
N ASP A 368 -7.98 -15.48 31.75
CA ASP A 368 -9.19 -15.15 30.98
C ASP A 368 -9.23 -13.68 30.53
N TYR A 369 -8.47 -12.78 31.15
CA TYR A 369 -8.50 -11.35 30.91
C TYR A 369 -7.17 -10.75 30.46
N ILE A 370 -6.04 -11.42 30.66
CA ILE A 370 -4.70 -10.86 30.42
C ILE A 370 -4.51 -10.35 29.00
N ASP A 371 -5.06 -11.05 28.02
CA ASP A 371 -4.98 -10.73 26.60
C ASP A 371 -6.27 -10.08 26.05
N THR A 372 -7.01 -9.37 26.88
CA THR A 372 -8.18 -8.59 26.46
C THR A 372 -7.86 -7.12 26.28
N TYR A 373 -8.70 -6.38 25.52
CA TYR A 373 -8.54 -4.96 25.27
C TYR A 373 -8.36 -4.15 26.56
N GLY A 374 -9.12 -4.49 27.58
CA GLY A 374 -9.08 -3.79 28.87
C GLY A 374 -7.70 -3.74 29.49
N ASN A 375 -6.86 -4.74 29.22
CA ASN A 375 -5.49 -4.81 29.72
C ASN A 375 -4.43 -4.18 28.80
N PHE A 376 -4.84 -3.56 27.69
CA PHE A 376 -3.89 -3.02 26.73
C PHE A 376 -3.92 -1.50 26.59
N ILE A 377 -2.75 -0.92 26.33
CA ILE A 377 -2.57 0.41 25.73
C ILE A 377 -1.62 0.32 24.53
N SER A 378 -1.69 1.32 23.65
CA SER A 378 -0.69 1.51 22.58
C SER A 378 0.46 2.33 23.15
N LEU A 379 1.66 1.78 23.18
CA LEU A 379 2.83 2.43 23.76
C LEU A 379 4.00 2.41 22.77
N GLU A 380 4.84 3.44 22.81
CA GLU A 380 6.07 3.51 22.03
C GLU A 380 6.97 2.31 22.35
N LYS A 381 7.56 1.69 21.34
CA LYS A 381 8.40 0.49 21.49
C LYS A 381 9.49 0.66 22.55
N SER A 382 10.16 1.81 22.60
CA SER A 382 11.19 2.09 23.59
C SER A 382 10.65 2.16 25.01
N LEU A 383 9.44 2.70 25.21
CA LEU A 383 8.76 2.76 26.49
C LEU A 383 8.18 1.39 26.87
N ASN A 384 7.67 0.64 25.90
CA ASN A 384 7.18 -0.72 26.10
C ASN A 384 8.29 -1.64 26.65
N LEU A 385 9.49 -1.55 26.08
CA LEU A 385 10.66 -2.28 26.59
C LEU A 385 11.05 -1.86 28.02
N LYS A 386 10.92 -0.58 28.37
CA LYS A 386 11.14 -0.10 29.73
C LYS A 386 10.07 -0.57 30.71
N ALA A 387 8.81 -0.63 30.25
CA ALA A 387 7.64 -1.00 31.06
C ALA A 387 7.63 -2.50 31.36
N SER A 388 7.84 -3.34 30.32
CA SER A 388 7.94 -4.80 30.40
C SER A 388 7.28 -5.42 31.64
N ASP A 389 8.09 -5.96 32.56
CA ASP A 389 7.66 -6.68 33.75
C ASP A 389 7.50 -5.80 35.01
N LYS A 390 7.54 -4.48 34.86
CA LYS A 390 7.37 -3.58 36.00
C LYS A 390 5.95 -3.68 36.58
N ASP A 391 5.84 -3.42 37.88
CA ASP A 391 4.55 -3.29 38.56
C ASP A 391 3.81 -2.01 38.11
N LEU A 392 2.59 -1.85 38.55
CA LEU A 392 1.73 -0.71 38.19
C LEU A 392 2.33 0.65 38.55
N TYR A 393 3.11 0.73 39.64
CA TYR A 393 3.77 1.96 40.05
C TYR A 393 4.92 2.34 39.10
N GLY A 394 5.75 1.37 38.75
CA GLY A 394 6.83 1.56 37.80
C GLY A 394 6.31 1.89 36.39
N LYS A 395 5.18 1.32 35.98
CA LYS A 395 4.52 1.63 34.71
C LYS A 395 3.91 3.02 34.66
N ASP A 396 3.35 3.52 35.78
CA ASP A 396 2.78 4.87 35.87
C ASP A 396 3.81 5.94 35.47
N GLU A 397 5.03 5.84 35.99
CA GLU A 397 6.10 6.80 35.66
C GLU A 397 6.50 6.72 34.16
N ILE A 398 6.56 5.52 33.57
CA ILE A 398 6.90 5.33 32.18
C ILE A 398 5.79 5.85 31.26
N TYR A 399 4.52 5.63 31.59
CA TYR A 399 3.40 6.09 30.76
C TYR A 399 3.30 7.61 30.69
N LYS A 400 3.79 8.33 31.70
CA LYS A 400 3.90 9.80 31.68
C LYS A 400 4.90 10.31 30.66
N GLU A 401 5.90 9.49 30.24
CA GLU A 401 6.86 9.82 29.19
C GLU A 401 6.27 9.67 27.78
N SER A 402 5.10 9.02 27.63
CA SER A 402 4.49 8.72 26.33
C SER A 402 4.11 10.00 25.56
N ARG A 403 4.29 9.99 24.26
CA ARG A 403 3.79 11.04 23.36
C ARG A 403 2.27 10.97 23.16
N ILE A 404 1.65 9.85 23.53
CA ILE A 404 0.20 9.65 23.42
C ILE A 404 -0.48 10.29 24.63
N PRO A 405 -1.32 11.33 24.44
CA PRO A 405 -1.95 12.04 25.55
C PRO A 405 -2.80 11.15 26.46
N PHE A 406 -3.49 10.16 25.89
CA PHE A 406 -4.25 9.19 26.67
C PHE A 406 -3.39 8.46 27.68
N ASN A 407 -2.20 7.97 27.31
CA ASN A 407 -1.32 7.21 28.19
C ASN A 407 -0.85 8.05 29.38
N ARG A 408 -0.51 9.33 29.16
CA ARG A 408 -0.07 10.24 30.21
C ARG A 408 -1.15 10.51 31.27
N ARG A 409 -2.42 10.46 30.86
CA ARG A 409 -3.60 10.71 31.74
C ARG A 409 -4.15 9.43 32.36
N PHE A 410 -3.66 8.27 31.93
CA PHE A 410 -4.19 6.99 32.35
C PHE A 410 -3.80 6.69 33.81
N ASN A 411 -4.79 6.42 34.67
CA ASN A 411 -4.55 6.07 36.06
C ASN A 411 -4.14 4.59 36.17
N VAL A 412 -2.84 4.34 36.11
CA VAL A 412 -2.28 2.98 36.22
C VAL A 412 -2.32 2.45 37.63
N LYS A 413 -2.08 3.32 38.62
CA LYS A 413 -1.99 2.92 40.06
C LYS A 413 -3.28 2.33 40.59
N GLY A 414 -4.42 2.79 40.11
CA GLY A 414 -5.72 2.27 40.48
C GLY A 414 -6.21 1.10 39.65
N PHE A 415 -5.33 0.56 38.76
CA PHE A 415 -5.75 -0.48 37.81
C PHE A 415 -5.92 -1.84 38.51
N ASN A 416 -7.04 -2.50 38.27
CA ASN A 416 -7.39 -3.78 38.87
C ASN A 416 -8.41 -4.52 37.96
N LYS A 417 -8.85 -5.72 38.35
CA LYS A 417 -9.83 -6.53 37.60
C LYS A 417 -11.12 -5.75 37.29
N LYS A 418 -11.65 -4.98 38.24
CA LYS A 418 -12.89 -4.21 38.02
C LYS A 418 -12.71 -3.15 36.94
N VAL A 419 -11.61 -2.43 36.94
CA VAL A 419 -11.27 -1.41 35.92
C VAL A 419 -11.05 -2.07 34.56
N LEU A 420 -10.37 -3.22 34.53
CA LEU A 420 -10.12 -3.97 33.31
C LEU A 420 -11.44 -4.42 32.65
N ILE A 421 -12.36 -4.99 33.43
CA ILE A 421 -13.67 -5.43 32.93
C ILE A 421 -14.46 -4.22 32.42
N ALA A 422 -14.54 -3.15 33.19
CA ALA A 422 -15.23 -1.93 32.78
C ALA A 422 -14.71 -1.37 31.45
N ARG A 423 -13.39 -1.39 31.23
CA ARG A 423 -12.79 -0.99 29.94
C ARG A 423 -13.15 -1.93 28.79
N ASN A 424 -13.28 -3.24 29.04
CA ASN A 424 -13.74 -4.19 28.02
C ASN A 424 -15.20 -3.92 27.63
N ASP A 425 -16.07 -3.67 28.61
CA ASP A 425 -17.49 -3.40 28.39
C ASP A 425 -17.68 -2.07 27.65
N GLU A 426 -17.02 -1.00 28.12
CA GLU A 426 -17.03 0.30 27.45
C GLU A 426 -16.51 0.21 25.99
N MET A 427 -15.47 -0.58 25.76
CA MET A 427 -14.94 -0.79 24.41
C MET A 427 -15.94 -1.52 23.51
N ARG A 428 -16.61 -2.54 24.05
CA ARG A 428 -17.62 -3.30 23.31
C ARG A 428 -18.80 -2.40 22.92
N GLU A 429 -19.30 -1.62 23.86
CA GLU A 429 -20.39 -0.68 23.61
C GLU A 429 -19.98 0.37 22.55
N TRP A 430 -18.79 0.94 22.70
CA TRP A 430 -18.28 1.91 21.73
C TRP A 430 -18.10 1.31 20.33
N LEU A 431 -17.58 0.07 20.23
CA LEU A 431 -17.44 -0.62 18.93
C LEU A 431 -18.80 -0.77 18.25
N ILE A 432 -19.83 -1.20 18.96
CA ILE A 432 -21.16 -1.45 18.38
C ILE A 432 -21.87 -0.13 18.09
N ASN A 433 -21.96 0.77 19.07
CA ASN A 433 -22.83 1.93 19.02
C ASN A 433 -22.20 3.17 18.38
N THR A 434 -20.86 3.17 18.21
CA THR A 434 -20.13 4.33 17.67
C THR A 434 -19.27 3.95 16.48
N PHE A 435 -18.33 3.03 16.66
CA PHE A 435 -17.34 2.74 15.64
C PHE A 435 -17.95 2.02 14.44
N PHE A 436 -18.76 1.00 14.65
CA PHE A 436 -19.43 0.24 13.61
C PHE A 436 -20.90 0.64 13.38
N LYS A 437 -21.33 1.81 13.91
CA LYS A 437 -22.72 2.27 13.79
C LYS A 437 -23.25 2.27 12.35
N ASP A 438 -22.39 2.58 11.38
CA ASP A 438 -22.75 2.65 9.96
C ASP A 438 -23.21 1.31 9.39
N PHE A 439 -22.87 0.21 10.04
CA PHE A 439 -23.24 -1.15 9.67
C PHE A 439 -24.42 -1.72 10.50
N ALA A 440 -24.83 -1.04 11.58
CA ALA A 440 -25.99 -1.44 12.35
C ALA A 440 -27.26 -1.35 11.49
N ALA A 441 -28.21 -2.23 11.76
CA ALA A 441 -29.47 -2.19 11.05
C ALA A 441 -30.28 -0.94 11.44
N HIS A 442 -30.73 -0.20 10.46
CA HIS A 442 -31.94 0.61 10.59
C HIS A 442 -33.16 -0.26 10.29
#